data_1ad5be64f4902641537c27e5a1b0015f
#
_entry.id   1ad5be64f4902641537c27e5a1b0015f
#
_cell.length_a   1.000
_cell.length_b   1.000
_cell.length_c   1.000
_cell.angle_alpha   90.00
_cell.angle_beta   90.00
_cell.angle_gamma   90.00
#
_symmetry.space_group_name_H-M   'P 1'
#
loop_
_entity.id
_entity.type
_entity.pdbx_description
1 polymer ?
#
loop_
_entity_poly.entity_id
_entity_poly.type
_entity_poly.pdbx_seq_one_letter_code
_entity_poly.pdbx_strand_id
1 'polypeptide(L)'
;MKYIIGLHALMFLIVILMGCNSTPNRSILRQVESYMEEHPDSALFLLNSIAHPEKLSGREQAEYALFYTQSCEKNFILQLNDSLIKIAVDYFTLIPQHN
;
A
#
# COMPACT_ATOMS: atom_id res chain seq x y z
N MET A 1 -36.60 24.41 -20.92
CA MET A 1 -35.27 24.84 -20.56
C MET A 1 -34.99 24.75 -19.09
N LYS A 2 -35.89 25.12 -18.22
CA LYS A 2 -35.68 24.99 -16.78
C LYS A 2 -35.44 23.55 -16.36
N TYR A 3 -36.10 22.61 -16.99
CA TYR A 3 -36.00 21.20 -16.62
C TYR A 3 -34.66 20.59 -17.04
N ILE A 4 -34.09 21.05 -18.14
CA ILE A 4 -32.83 20.57 -18.63
C ILE A 4 -31.68 21.02 -17.71
N ILE A 5 -31.75 22.28 -17.26
CA ILE A 5 -30.75 22.82 -16.32
C ILE A 5 -30.83 22.08 -15.00
N GLY A 6 -32.04 21.84 -14.50
CA GLY A 6 -32.19 21.05 -13.26
C GLY A 6 -31.70 19.64 -13.38
N LEU A 7 -31.91 19.00 -14.53
CA LEU A 7 -31.43 17.65 -14.78
C LEU A 7 -29.92 17.60 -14.82
N HIS A 8 -29.28 18.55 -15.49
CA HIS A 8 -27.83 18.64 -15.52
C HIS A 8 -27.25 18.92 -14.15
N ALA A 9 -27.87 19.79 -13.36
CA ALA A 9 -27.43 20.07 -12.01
C ALA A 9 -27.51 18.81 -11.14
N LEU A 10 -28.57 18.03 -11.30
CA LEU A 10 -28.74 16.78 -10.56
C LEU A 10 -27.70 15.77 -10.96
N MET A 11 -27.45 15.61 -12.25
CA MET A 11 -26.41 14.71 -12.75
C MET A 11 -25.04 15.11 -12.24
N PHE A 12 -24.75 16.40 -12.26
CA PHE A 12 -23.48 16.91 -11.77
C PHE A 12 -23.32 16.64 -10.28
N LEU A 13 -24.38 16.82 -9.52
CA LEU A 13 -24.38 16.56 -8.08
C LEU A 13 -24.13 15.07 -7.80
N ILE A 14 -24.76 14.19 -8.57
CA ILE A 14 -24.55 12.75 -8.44
C ILE A 14 -23.09 12.38 -8.72
N VAL A 15 -22.50 12.97 -9.75
CA VAL A 15 -21.09 12.72 -10.08
C VAL A 15 -20.18 13.20 -8.96
N ILE A 16 -20.46 14.37 -8.38
CA ILE A 16 -19.69 14.88 -7.25
C ILE A 16 -19.81 13.95 -6.04
N LEU A 17 -21.02 13.48 -5.75
CA LEU A 17 -21.22 12.56 -4.64
C LEU A 17 -20.48 11.25 -4.85
N MET A 18 -20.49 10.74 -6.07
CA MET A 18 -19.72 9.53 -6.39
C MET A 18 -18.23 9.78 -6.32
N GLY A 19 -17.77 10.96 -6.72
CA GLY A 19 -16.37 11.36 -6.59
C GLY A 19 -15.96 11.53 -5.13
N CYS A 20 -16.87 12.04 -4.29
CA CYS A 20 -16.62 12.19 -2.86
C CYS A 20 -16.64 10.84 -2.14
N ASN A 21 -17.21 9.82 -2.77
CA ASN A 21 -17.17 8.47 -2.25
C ASN A 21 -15.87 7.74 -2.59
N SER A 22 -14.89 8.44 -3.15
CA SER A 22 -13.54 7.88 -3.18
C SER A 22 -13.17 7.66 -1.72
N THR A 23 -13.07 6.40 -1.39
CA THR A 23 -12.94 5.94 -0.02
C THR A 23 -11.66 6.48 0.61
N PRO A 24 -11.61 6.68 1.92
CA PRO A 24 -10.36 7.00 2.61
C PRO A 24 -9.25 6.01 2.27
N ASN A 25 -9.62 4.80 1.91
CA ASN A 25 -8.68 3.75 1.54
C ASN A 25 -7.90 4.08 0.27
N ARG A 26 -8.52 4.79 -0.67
CA ARG A 26 -7.82 5.20 -1.88
C ARG A 26 -6.66 6.14 -1.57
N SER A 27 -6.89 7.08 -0.66
CA SER A 27 -5.84 7.99 -0.22
C SER A 27 -4.71 7.22 0.46
N ILE A 28 -5.05 6.27 1.31
CA ILE A 28 -4.07 5.42 1.98
C ILE A 28 -3.25 4.64 0.95
N LEU A 29 -3.92 4.06 -0.05
CA LEU A 29 -3.22 3.30 -1.08
C LEU A 29 -2.27 4.17 -1.90
N ARG A 30 -2.63 5.43 -2.16
CA ARG A 30 -1.72 6.35 -2.85
C ARG A 30 -0.50 6.69 -2.01
N GLN A 31 -0.69 6.85 -0.71
CA GLN A 31 0.42 7.08 0.20
C GLN A 31 1.32 5.85 0.29
N VAL A 32 0.71 4.67 0.36
CA VAL A 32 1.46 3.41 0.36
C VAL A 32 2.35 3.33 -0.87
N GLU A 33 1.80 3.64 -2.03
CA GLU A 33 2.57 3.61 -3.27
C GLU A 33 3.77 4.55 -3.20
N SER A 34 3.58 5.73 -2.64
CA SER A 34 4.67 6.70 -2.55
C SER A 34 5.77 6.28 -1.57
N TYR A 35 5.44 5.50 -0.54
CA TYR A 35 6.42 5.06 0.44
C TYR A 35 7.08 3.73 0.11
N MET A 36 6.56 3.01 -0.88
CA MET A 36 6.94 1.63 -1.12
C MET A 36 8.44 1.44 -1.33
N GLU A 37 9.08 2.34 -2.05
CA GLU A 37 10.49 2.19 -2.38
C GLU A 37 11.42 2.60 -1.25
N GLU A 38 11.16 3.73 -0.62
CA GLU A 38 12.08 4.29 0.37
C GLU A 38 11.71 3.91 1.80
N HIS A 39 10.43 3.72 2.06
CA HIS A 39 9.92 3.44 3.40
C HIS A 39 8.91 2.30 3.39
N PRO A 40 9.33 1.09 3.03
CA PRO A 40 8.39 -0.03 2.98
C PRO A 40 7.79 -0.38 4.33
N ASP A 41 8.46 -0.06 5.43
CA ASP A 41 7.90 -0.24 6.77
C ASP A 41 6.71 0.69 6.99
N SER A 42 6.82 1.94 6.56
CA SER A 42 5.71 2.90 6.61
C SER A 42 4.58 2.47 5.70
N ALA A 43 4.90 1.95 4.51
CA ALA A 43 3.90 1.44 3.58
C ALA A 43 3.10 0.30 4.21
N LEU A 44 3.78 -0.64 4.85
CA LEU A 44 3.12 -1.76 5.52
C LEU A 44 2.27 -1.28 6.69
N PHE A 45 2.77 -0.32 7.45
CA PHE A 45 2.01 0.27 8.56
C PHE A 45 0.70 0.86 8.04
N LEU A 46 0.76 1.62 6.94
CA LEU A 46 -0.44 2.21 6.36
C LEU A 46 -1.41 1.15 5.84
N LEU A 47 -0.90 0.10 5.21
CA LEU A 47 -1.75 -0.99 4.75
C LEU A 47 -2.46 -1.67 5.91
N ASN A 48 -1.77 -1.86 7.02
CA ASN A 48 -2.36 -2.47 8.19
C ASN A 48 -3.37 -1.55 8.89
N SER A 49 -3.38 -0.28 8.57
CA SER A 49 -4.38 0.65 9.09
C SER A 49 -5.73 0.53 8.41
N ILE A 50 -5.80 -0.17 7.27
CA ILE A 50 -7.07 -0.41 6.59
C ILE A 50 -7.86 -1.44 7.40
N ALA A 51 -9.01 -1.01 7.92
CA ALA A 51 -9.75 -1.80 8.90
C ALA A 51 -10.38 -3.05 8.28
N HIS A 52 -10.88 -2.94 7.04
CA HIS A 52 -11.60 -4.03 6.40
C HIS A 52 -11.13 -4.22 4.96
N PRO A 53 -9.93 -4.78 4.78
CA PRO A 53 -9.41 -4.96 3.42
C PRO A 53 -10.28 -5.87 2.56
N GLU A 54 -11.00 -6.80 3.18
CA GLU A 54 -11.90 -7.69 2.46
C GLU A 54 -13.09 -6.97 1.85
N LYS A 55 -13.36 -5.75 2.30
CA LYS A 55 -14.46 -4.93 1.77
C LYS A 55 -14.02 -3.99 0.65
N LEU A 56 -12.74 -3.95 0.35
CA LEU A 56 -12.25 -3.17 -0.77
C LEU A 56 -12.81 -3.73 -2.07
N SER A 57 -13.17 -2.83 -2.98
CA SER A 57 -13.74 -3.25 -4.26
C SER A 57 -12.65 -3.37 -5.31
N GLY A 58 -12.87 -4.26 -6.26
CA GLY A 58 -12.14 -4.43 -7.49
C GLY A 58 -10.70 -3.99 -7.49
N ARG A 59 -10.47 -2.81 -8.05
CA ARG A 59 -9.12 -2.28 -8.22
C ARG A 59 -8.40 -2.04 -6.91
N GLU A 60 -9.11 -1.50 -5.91
CA GLU A 60 -8.51 -1.22 -4.62
C GLU A 60 -8.09 -2.50 -3.92
N GLN A 61 -8.88 -3.56 -4.05
CA GLN A 61 -8.53 -4.85 -3.49
C GLN A 61 -7.28 -5.41 -4.15
N ALA A 62 -7.19 -5.31 -5.48
CA ALA A 62 -6.02 -5.76 -6.21
C ALA A 62 -4.78 -4.95 -5.82
N GLU A 63 -4.91 -3.64 -5.71
CA GLU A 63 -3.80 -2.79 -5.29
C GLU A 63 -3.38 -3.11 -3.86
N TYR A 64 -4.34 -3.32 -2.97
CA TYR A 64 -4.03 -3.69 -1.59
C TYR A 64 -3.22 -5.00 -1.55
N ALA A 65 -3.66 -6.01 -2.28
CA ALA A 65 -2.97 -7.30 -2.30
C ALA A 65 -1.56 -7.16 -2.86
N LEU A 66 -1.40 -6.41 -3.94
CA LEU A 66 -0.10 -6.19 -4.56
C LEU A 66 0.83 -5.43 -3.62
N PHE A 67 0.36 -4.32 -3.07
CA PHE A 67 1.18 -3.50 -2.19
C PHE A 67 1.52 -4.23 -0.90
N TYR A 68 0.57 -5.00 -0.38
CA TYR A 68 0.83 -5.78 0.82
C TYR A 68 1.95 -6.80 0.59
N THR A 69 1.85 -7.52 -0.52
CA THR A 69 2.88 -8.50 -0.89
C THR A 69 4.23 -7.81 -1.07
N GLN A 70 4.26 -6.70 -1.79
CA GLN A 70 5.49 -5.97 -2.03
C GLN A 70 6.10 -5.42 -0.75
N SER A 71 5.27 -4.84 0.12
CA SER A 71 5.78 -4.26 1.36
C SER A 71 6.30 -5.33 2.31
N CYS A 72 5.64 -6.47 2.39
CA CYS A 72 6.12 -7.59 3.19
C CYS A 72 7.44 -8.11 2.67
N GLU A 73 7.55 -8.27 1.36
CA GLU A 73 8.77 -8.74 0.74
C GLU A 73 9.92 -7.77 0.96
N LYS A 74 9.69 -6.48 0.77
CA LYS A 74 10.73 -5.48 0.97
C LYS A 74 11.17 -5.40 2.42
N ASN A 75 10.23 -5.45 3.36
CA ASN A 75 10.55 -5.46 4.78
C ASN A 75 11.30 -6.73 5.17
N PHE A 76 10.90 -7.86 4.61
CA PHE A 76 11.59 -9.12 4.86
C PHE A 76 13.04 -9.05 4.37
N ILE A 77 13.26 -8.53 3.18
CA ILE A 77 14.61 -8.37 2.63
C ILE A 77 15.43 -7.43 3.50
N LEU A 78 14.85 -6.33 3.96
CA LEU A 78 15.57 -5.42 4.86
C LEU A 78 15.95 -6.12 6.15
N GLN A 79 15.04 -6.88 6.73
CA GLN A 79 15.34 -7.64 7.94
C GLN A 79 16.39 -8.70 7.68
N LEU A 80 16.33 -9.35 6.53
CA LEU A 80 17.35 -10.29 6.14
C LEU A 80 18.70 -9.63 6.00
N ASN A 81 18.74 -8.46 5.39
CA ASN A 81 19.99 -7.72 5.23
C ASN A 81 20.58 -7.32 6.56
N ASP A 82 19.75 -6.89 7.52
CA ASP A 82 20.24 -6.49 8.82
C ASP A 82 20.58 -7.68 9.72
N SER A 83 19.71 -8.69 9.74
CA SER A 83 19.86 -9.82 10.66
C SER A 83 20.71 -10.93 10.08
N LEU A 84 20.43 -11.32 8.83
CA LEU A 84 21.13 -12.44 8.23
C LEU A 84 22.53 -12.06 7.81
N ILE A 85 22.75 -10.85 7.32
CA ILE A 85 24.11 -10.40 7.01
C ILE A 85 24.94 -10.38 8.27
N LYS A 86 24.38 -9.87 9.36
CA LYS A 86 25.08 -9.86 10.64
C LYS A 86 25.39 -11.28 11.10
N ILE A 87 24.42 -12.16 11.04
CA ILE A 87 24.62 -13.57 11.42
C ILE A 87 25.66 -14.21 10.52
N ALA A 88 25.57 -13.98 9.22
CA ALA A 88 26.52 -14.55 8.27
C ALA A 88 27.92 -14.00 8.51
N VAL A 89 28.06 -12.71 8.74
CA VAL A 89 29.37 -12.13 9.03
C VAL A 89 29.95 -12.70 10.31
N ASP A 90 29.14 -12.79 11.36
CA ASP A 90 29.59 -13.37 12.63
C ASP A 90 30.02 -14.83 12.45
N TYR A 91 29.23 -15.59 11.71
CA TYR A 91 29.55 -17.01 11.46
C TYR A 91 30.83 -17.15 10.67
N PHE A 92 30.98 -16.42 9.57
CA PHE A 92 32.16 -16.54 8.73
C PHE A 92 33.40 -15.90 9.34
N THR A 93 33.21 -15.02 10.32
CA THR A 93 34.33 -14.42 11.05
C THR A 93 34.85 -15.40 12.09
N LEU A 94 33.96 -16.17 12.73
CA LEU A 94 34.32 -17.13 13.74
C LEU A 94 34.91 -18.42 13.15
N ILE A 95 34.46 -18.80 11.96
CA ILE A 95 34.93 -20.01 11.30
C ILE A 95 35.94 -19.64 10.24
N PRO A 96 37.19 -20.09 10.35
CA PRO A 96 38.17 -19.80 9.32
C PRO A 96 37.69 -20.33 7.99
N GLN A 97 37.67 -19.43 7.02
CA GLN A 97 37.23 -19.83 5.70
C GLN A 97 38.37 -20.52 4.97
N HIS A 98 38.10 -21.72 4.63
CA HIS A 98 39.03 -22.36 3.79
C HIS A 98 38.59 -22.22 2.41
N ASN A 99 38.82 -21.28 1.78
CA ASN A 99 38.38 -21.18 0.47
C ASN A 99 38.82 -22.12 -0.52
#